data_7e6f3e5e0c75dca826deb2b15272debb
#
_entry.id   7e6f3e5e0c75dca826deb2b15272debb
#
_cell.length_a   1.000
_cell.length_b   1.000
_cell.length_c   1.000
_cell.angle_alpha   90.00
_cell.angle_beta   90.00
_cell.angle_gamma   90.00
#
_symmetry.space_group_name_H-M   'P 1'
#
loop_
_entity.id
_entity.type
_entity.pdbx_description
1 polymer ?
#
loop_
_entity_poly.entity_id
_entity_poly.type
_entity_poly.pdbx_seq_one_letter_code
_entity_poly.pdbx_strand_id
1 'polypeptide(L)'
;QRQMCIRDRYYATEATRLLESQRATYYLQSAERRFAEEQARIDACLSPNTLAPLKEIVERRLLTEHLDEILAMPDGGLVVLLDTDARADMERMYRLFRLVPTGLDALNKVLRAYVTDRGKIINETTLYESKNTQTPSAEMAMSWVNQVLDTKSRLDGVLATSFQGDKSCEAAINEAMDTFINLNTRAPEFISLYIDEHLRKGTRFADDTTALEPVLDKTITIFRYVHEKDVFERYYKMHLTRRLLHNRSASDDAERSMIAKLKVECGHGYVQKLQGMLNDMKLSEEVLRAFHHTLEREGTSLPLQLNVN
;
A
#
# COMPACT_ATOMS: atom_id res chain seq x y z
N GLN A 1 12.46 43.55 21.08
CA GLN A 1 11.00 43.66 20.88
C GLN A 1 10.65 44.46 19.58
N ARG A 2 11.16 45.71 19.41
CA ARG A 2 10.83 46.53 18.22
C ARG A 2 11.23 45.88 16.88
N GLN A 3 12.40 45.24 16.82
CA GLN A 3 12.83 44.49 15.63
C GLN A 3 11.96 43.27 15.30
N MET A 4 11.47 42.56 16.33
CA MET A 4 10.57 41.43 16.18
C MET A 4 9.24 41.86 15.59
N CYS A 5 8.63 42.98 16.05
CA CYS A 5 7.40 43.51 15.48
C CYS A 5 7.54 43.93 14.02
N ILE A 6 8.68 44.49 13.62
CA ILE A 6 8.94 44.88 12.23
C ILE A 6 9.01 43.62 11.34
N ARG A 7 9.72 42.59 11.76
CA ARG A 7 9.86 41.33 11.02
C ARG A 7 8.56 40.54 10.97
N ASP A 8 7.80 40.54 12.05
CA ASP A 8 6.48 39.92 12.10
C ASP A 8 5.56 40.50 11.00
N ARG A 9 5.50 41.82 10.86
CA ARG A 9 4.74 42.49 9.80
C ARG A 9 5.31 42.24 8.41
N TYR A 10 6.63 42.23 8.28
CA TYR A 10 7.29 41.97 7.01
C TYR A 10 6.95 40.57 6.49
N TYR A 11 7.09 39.55 7.32
CA TYR A 11 6.80 38.17 6.92
C TYR A 11 5.30 37.91 6.70
N ALA A 12 4.42 38.57 7.44
CA ALA A 12 2.98 38.52 7.18
C ALA A 12 2.64 39.06 5.78
N THR A 13 3.21 40.23 5.40
CA THR A 13 3.01 40.80 4.06
C THR A 13 3.65 39.96 2.96
N GLU A 14 4.85 39.44 3.20
CA GLU A 14 5.54 38.54 2.25
C GLU A 14 4.78 37.24 2.04
N ALA A 15 4.22 36.62 3.09
CA ALA A 15 3.39 35.43 3.00
C ALA A 15 2.15 35.68 2.14
N THR A 16 1.42 36.77 2.38
CA THR A 16 0.26 37.16 1.57
C THR A 16 0.62 37.30 0.08
N ARG A 17 1.70 37.99 -0.21
CA ARG A 17 2.19 38.15 -1.59
C ARG A 17 2.57 36.82 -2.26
N LEU A 18 3.19 35.91 -1.50
CA LEU A 18 3.56 34.59 -2.02
C LEU A 18 2.34 33.70 -2.26
N LEU A 19 1.29 33.80 -1.40
CA LEU A 19 0.03 33.09 -1.58
C LEU A 19 -0.73 33.53 -2.83
N GLU A 20 -0.66 34.83 -3.20
CA GLU A 20 -1.28 35.36 -4.42
C GLU A 20 -0.78 34.66 -5.69
N SER A 21 0.44 34.12 -5.67
CA SER A 21 1.00 33.37 -6.80
C SER A 21 0.30 32.04 -7.05
N GLN A 22 -0.39 31.48 -6.06
CA GLN A 22 -1.06 30.18 -6.04
C GLN A 22 -0.16 29.01 -6.48
N ARG A 23 1.16 29.13 -6.28
CA ARG A 23 2.20 28.16 -6.66
C ARG A 23 2.96 27.68 -5.42
N ALA A 24 2.58 26.50 -4.89
CA ALA A 24 3.16 25.96 -3.66
C ALA A 24 4.67 25.73 -3.78
N THR A 25 5.16 25.26 -4.93
CA THR A 25 6.60 25.07 -5.18
C THR A 25 7.38 26.38 -5.07
N TYR A 26 6.87 27.45 -5.68
CA TYR A 26 7.49 28.78 -5.59
C TYR A 26 7.42 29.35 -4.18
N TYR A 27 6.28 29.14 -3.48
CA TYR A 27 6.11 29.55 -2.10
C TYR A 27 7.15 28.89 -1.20
N LEU A 28 7.25 27.55 -1.26
CA LEU A 28 8.17 26.79 -0.43
C LEU A 28 9.65 27.07 -0.72
N GLN A 29 10.01 27.28 -1.99
CA GLN A 29 11.37 27.73 -2.37
C GLN A 29 11.68 29.11 -1.80
N SER A 30 10.71 30.02 -1.84
CA SER A 30 10.88 31.37 -1.28
C SER A 30 10.98 31.33 0.25
N ALA A 31 10.15 30.53 0.91
CA ALA A 31 10.22 30.33 2.37
C ALA A 31 11.59 29.76 2.78
N GLU A 32 12.06 28.71 2.09
CA GLU A 32 13.38 28.10 2.34
C GLU A 32 14.51 29.13 2.20
N ARG A 33 14.48 29.96 1.15
CA ARG A 33 15.44 31.04 0.96
C ARG A 33 15.39 32.06 2.11
N ARG A 34 14.18 32.44 2.57
CA ARG A 34 14.03 33.38 3.69
C ARG A 34 14.56 32.80 4.99
N PHE A 35 14.35 31.51 5.26
CA PHE A 35 14.96 30.84 6.42
C PHE A 35 16.48 30.91 6.38
N ALA A 36 17.10 30.64 5.21
CA ALA A 36 18.54 30.69 5.03
C ALA A 36 19.09 32.14 5.18
N GLU A 37 18.40 33.15 4.62
CA GLU A 37 18.78 34.56 4.75
C GLU A 37 18.71 35.02 6.21
N GLU A 38 17.66 34.63 6.97
CA GLU A 38 17.57 35.00 8.40
C GLU A 38 18.64 34.28 9.23
N GLN A 39 18.92 33.02 8.95
CA GLN A 39 20.00 32.31 9.64
C GLN A 39 21.35 33.01 9.41
N ALA A 40 21.67 33.36 8.17
CA ALA A 40 22.91 34.07 7.84
C ALA A 40 22.99 35.45 8.52
N ARG A 41 21.88 36.19 8.64
CA ARG A 41 21.85 37.49 9.37
C ARG A 41 22.05 37.31 10.84
N ILE A 42 21.53 36.26 11.43
CA ILE A 42 21.71 35.97 12.86
C ILE A 42 23.18 35.66 13.12
N ASP A 43 23.77 34.77 12.30
CA ASP A 43 25.17 34.36 12.47
C ASP A 43 26.15 35.56 12.32
N ALA A 44 25.80 36.54 11.47
CA ALA A 44 26.65 37.70 11.20
C ALA A 44 26.49 38.86 12.23
N CYS A 45 25.27 39.10 12.74
CA CYS A 45 24.97 40.40 13.34
C CYS A 45 24.14 40.35 14.64
N LEU A 46 23.65 39.19 15.10
CA LEU A 46 22.70 39.11 16.20
C LEU A 46 23.22 38.26 17.36
N SER A 47 22.72 38.57 18.57
CA SER A 47 22.99 37.73 19.74
C SER A 47 22.36 36.36 19.60
N PRO A 48 23.01 35.26 20.01
CA PRO A 48 22.46 33.90 20.00
C PRO A 48 21.09 33.78 20.67
N ASN A 49 20.81 34.59 21.67
CA ASN A 49 19.53 34.62 22.39
C ASN A 49 18.35 35.13 21.53
N THR A 50 18.63 35.75 20.39
CA THR A 50 17.61 36.28 19.50
C THR A 50 17.17 35.24 18.44
N LEU A 51 17.95 34.16 18.31
CA LEU A 51 17.75 33.11 17.29
C LEU A 51 16.38 32.43 17.43
N ALA A 52 16.10 31.87 18.62
CA ALA A 52 14.87 31.05 18.82
C ALA A 52 13.58 31.87 18.63
N PRO A 53 13.41 33.06 19.24
CA PRO A 53 12.20 33.86 19.03
C PRO A 53 12.00 34.35 17.60
N LEU A 54 13.11 34.60 16.87
CA LEU A 54 13.02 35.05 15.49
C LEU A 54 12.62 33.91 14.55
N LYS A 55 13.22 32.74 14.75
CA LYS A 55 12.89 31.53 14.01
C LYS A 55 11.41 31.18 14.18
N GLU A 56 10.90 31.23 15.39
CA GLU A 56 9.49 30.99 15.71
C GLU A 56 8.56 31.96 14.96
N ILE A 57 8.92 33.25 14.86
CA ILE A 57 8.11 34.24 14.12
C ILE A 57 8.09 33.90 12.62
N VAL A 58 9.23 33.56 12.02
CA VAL A 58 9.34 33.23 10.61
C VAL A 58 8.58 31.95 10.30
N GLU A 59 8.76 30.91 11.11
CA GLU A 59 8.07 29.64 11.00
C GLU A 59 6.54 29.82 11.11
N ARG A 60 6.08 30.59 12.07
CA ARG A 60 4.67 30.87 12.27
C ARG A 60 4.07 31.60 11.06
N ARG A 61 4.69 32.71 10.61
CA ARG A 61 4.17 33.57 9.55
C ARG A 61 4.26 32.97 8.16
N LEU A 62 5.35 32.23 7.87
CA LEU A 62 5.53 31.63 6.55
C LEU A 62 4.95 30.22 6.44
N LEU A 63 4.78 29.50 7.54
CA LEU A 63 4.31 28.11 7.49
C LEU A 63 3.04 27.90 8.30
N THR A 64 3.09 28.05 9.64
CA THR A 64 2.02 27.59 10.53
C THR A 64 0.66 28.21 10.18
N GLU A 65 0.60 29.50 9.85
CA GLU A 65 -0.63 30.22 9.55
C GLU A 65 -1.22 29.85 8.19
N HIS A 66 -0.46 29.21 7.28
CA HIS A 66 -0.83 28.96 5.88
C HIS A 66 -0.69 27.50 5.46
N LEU A 67 -0.54 26.55 6.39
CA LEU A 67 -0.34 25.12 6.06
C LEU A 67 -1.43 24.56 5.14
N ASP A 68 -2.70 24.75 5.49
CA ASP A 68 -3.82 24.22 4.72
C ASP A 68 -3.92 24.89 3.33
N GLU A 69 -3.61 26.20 3.24
CA GLU A 69 -3.63 26.93 1.97
C GLU A 69 -2.53 26.44 1.04
N ILE A 70 -1.31 26.23 1.55
CA ILE A 70 -0.15 25.72 0.77
C ILE A 70 -0.45 24.30 0.26
N LEU A 71 -1.00 23.43 1.11
CA LEU A 71 -1.34 22.06 0.75
C LEU A 71 -2.44 21.97 -0.33
N ALA A 72 -3.37 22.92 -0.32
CA ALA A 72 -4.51 22.98 -1.23
C ALA A 72 -4.25 23.77 -2.52
N MET A 73 -3.06 24.37 -2.70
CA MET A 73 -2.77 25.17 -3.89
C MET A 73 -2.95 24.38 -5.19
N PRO A 74 -3.54 24.98 -6.23
CA PRO A 74 -3.80 24.31 -7.51
C PRO A 74 -2.53 24.02 -8.31
N ASP A 75 -1.45 24.76 -8.08
CA ASP A 75 -0.14 24.51 -8.68
C ASP A 75 0.88 24.15 -7.59
N GLY A 76 1.24 22.85 -7.55
CA GLY A 76 2.24 22.32 -6.63
C GLY A 76 1.75 22.06 -5.21
N GLY A 77 0.43 22.04 -4.94
CA GLY A 77 -0.11 21.50 -3.69
C GLY A 77 0.14 19.99 -3.57
N LEU A 78 0.01 19.44 -2.37
CA LEU A 78 0.39 18.04 -2.10
C LEU A 78 -0.27 17.03 -3.04
N VAL A 79 -1.57 17.22 -3.34
CA VAL A 79 -2.31 16.34 -4.26
C VAL A 79 -1.69 16.34 -5.65
N VAL A 80 -1.36 17.53 -6.18
CA VAL A 80 -0.74 17.69 -7.50
C VAL A 80 0.66 17.09 -7.52
N LEU A 81 1.44 17.30 -6.46
CA LEU A 81 2.79 16.72 -6.34
C LEU A 81 2.74 15.18 -6.29
N LEU A 82 1.75 14.61 -5.61
CA LEU A 82 1.52 13.16 -5.58
C LEU A 82 1.09 12.63 -6.95
N ASP A 83 0.24 13.33 -7.69
CA ASP A 83 -0.21 12.91 -9.01
C ASP A 83 0.89 12.98 -10.06
N THR A 84 1.75 14.00 -9.98
CA THR A 84 2.88 14.21 -10.91
C THR A 84 4.16 13.50 -10.52
N ASP A 85 4.17 12.81 -9.35
CA ASP A 85 5.35 12.17 -8.75
C ASP A 85 6.55 13.10 -8.59
N ALA A 86 6.31 14.36 -8.23
CA ALA A 86 7.33 15.40 -8.06
C ALA A 86 8.12 15.24 -6.75
N ARG A 87 9.00 14.23 -6.69
CA ARG A 87 9.71 13.78 -5.48
C ARG A 87 10.47 14.89 -4.76
N ALA A 88 11.19 15.72 -5.50
CA ALA A 88 12.02 16.79 -4.94
C ALA A 88 11.19 17.88 -4.24
N ASP A 89 10.02 18.22 -4.80
CA ASP A 89 9.16 19.25 -4.21
C ASP A 89 8.37 18.69 -3.01
N MET A 90 7.99 17.40 -3.04
CA MET A 90 7.43 16.71 -1.86
C MET A 90 8.45 16.63 -0.72
N GLU A 91 9.71 16.33 -1.00
CA GLU A 91 10.78 16.33 0.01
C GLU A 91 10.97 17.72 0.62
N ARG A 92 10.97 18.78 -0.20
CA ARG A 92 11.04 20.17 0.28
C ARG A 92 9.86 20.51 1.17
N MET A 93 8.64 20.16 0.76
CA MET A 93 7.42 20.37 1.54
C MET A 93 7.51 19.66 2.88
N TYR A 94 7.86 18.38 2.90
CA TYR A 94 8.05 17.60 4.12
C TYR A 94 9.07 18.21 5.06
N ARG A 95 10.25 18.58 4.53
CA ARG A 95 11.33 19.16 5.33
C ARG A 95 10.93 20.49 6.00
N LEU A 96 10.18 21.33 5.29
CA LEU A 96 9.69 22.60 5.83
C LEU A 96 8.56 22.39 6.83
N PHE A 97 7.63 21.50 6.55
CA PHE A 97 6.49 21.20 7.42
C PHE A 97 6.93 20.55 8.74
N ARG A 98 8.00 19.77 8.70
CA ARG A 98 8.58 19.17 9.91
C ARG A 98 9.15 20.22 10.90
N LEU A 99 9.42 21.44 10.46
CA LEU A 99 9.91 22.52 11.35
C LEU A 99 8.81 23.02 12.29
N VAL A 100 7.55 22.89 11.93
CA VAL A 100 6.42 23.41 12.71
C VAL A 100 5.62 22.28 13.37
N PRO A 101 5.16 22.46 14.62
CA PRO A 101 4.53 21.37 15.38
C PRO A 101 3.31 20.73 14.72
N THR A 102 2.49 21.53 14.02
CA THR A 102 1.25 21.08 13.37
C THR A 102 1.44 20.73 11.88
N GLY A 103 2.66 20.90 11.35
CA GLY A 103 2.91 20.76 9.90
C GLY A 103 2.72 19.34 9.40
N LEU A 104 3.26 18.34 10.11
CA LEU A 104 3.10 16.94 9.75
C LEU A 104 1.66 16.46 9.91
N ASP A 105 0.91 16.97 10.91
CA ASP A 105 -0.50 16.62 11.09
C ASP A 105 -1.35 17.11 9.91
N ALA A 106 -1.11 18.35 9.45
CA ALA A 106 -1.78 18.91 8.27
C ALA A 106 -1.43 18.13 7.00
N LEU A 107 -0.15 17.79 6.79
CA LEU A 107 0.31 16.98 5.66
C LEU A 107 -0.33 15.60 5.68
N ASN A 108 -0.31 14.90 6.82
CA ASN A 108 -0.88 13.58 6.99
C ASN A 108 -2.40 13.54 6.77
N LYS A 109 -3.10 14.61 7.16
CA LYS A 109 -4.54 14.76 6.92
C LYS A 109 -4.84 14.78 5.40
N VAL A 110 -4.11 15.56 4.63
CA VAL A 110 -4.28 15.64 3.16
C VAL A 110 -3.82 14.35 2.49
N LEU A 111 -2.71 13.77 2.94
CA LEU A 111 -2.20 12.48 2.44
C LEU A 111 -3.23 11.35 2.63
N ARG A 112 -3.83 11.27 3.82
CA ARG A 112 -4.89 10.29 4.13
C ARG A 112 -6.12 10.48 3.23
N ALA A 113 -6.57 11.72 3.06
CA ALA A 113 -7.68 12.02 2.17
C ALA A 113 -7.38 11.61 0.72
N TYR A 114 -6.20 11.96 0.22
CA TYR A 114 -5.76 11.59 -1.14
C TYR A 114 -5.77 10.08 -1.37
N VAL A 115 -5.18 9.30 -0.47
CA VAL A 115 -5.11 7.84 -0.59
C VAL A 115 -6.52 7.23 -0.54
N THR A 116 -7.36 7.71 0.36
CA THR A 116 -8.76 7.24 0.47
C THR A 116 -9.57 7.54 -0.79
N ASP A 117 -9.43 8.73 -1.36
CA ASP A 117 -10.18 9.12 -2.55
C ASP A 117 -9.68 8.37 -3.80
N ARG A 118 -8.37 8.14 -3.92
CA ARG A 118 -7.82 7.25 -4.96
C ARG A 118 -8.35 5.82 -4.82
N GLY A 119 -8.40 5.31 -3.59
CA GLY A 119 -8.96 3.99 -3.30
C GLY A 119 -10.44 3.88 -3.65
N LYS A 120 -11.25 4.92 -3.40
CA LYS A 120 -12.67 4.97 -3.83
C LYS A 120 -12.80 4.87 -5.34
N ILE A 121 -11.98 5.61 -6.10
CA ILE A 121 -11.98 5.55 -7.57
C ILE A 121 -11.67 4.12 -8.05
N ILE A 122 -10.68 3.44 -7.46
CA ILE A 122 -10.35 2.04 -7.78
C ILE A 122 -11.56 1.13 -7.51
N ASN A 123 -12.22 1.31 -6.37
CA ASN A 123 -13.39 0.52 -6.00
C ASN A 123 -14.58 0.79 -6.94
N GLU A 124 -14.87 2.04 -7.28
CA GLU A 124 -15.97 2.44 -8.15
C GLU A 124 -15.78 1.93 -9.57
N THR A 125 -14.59 2.02 -10.13
CA THR A 125 -14.25 1.50 -11.46
C THR A 125 -14.55 0.01 -11.52
N THR A 126 -14.10 -0.75 -10.54
CA THR A 126 -14.31 -2.21 -10.47
C THR A 126 -15.79 -2.56 -10.24
N LEU A 127 -16.50 -1.81 -9.39
CA LEU A 127 -17.93 -2.03 -9.15
C LEU A 127 -18.79 -1.68 -10.36
N TYR A 128 -18.41 -0.69 -11.14
CA TYR A 128 -19.11 -0.34 -12.39
C TYR A 128 -19.02 -1.48 -13.43
N GLU A 129 -17.84 -2.06 -13.57
CA GLU A 129 -17.61 -3.24 -14.41
C GLU A 129 -18.41 -4.47 -13.92
N SER A 130 -18.62 -4.58 -12.58
CA SER A 130 -19.34 -5.68 -11.93
C SER A 130 -20.85 -5.63 -12.07
N LYS A 131 -21.47 -4.50 -12.40
CA LYS A 131 -22.95 -4.36 -12.44
C LYS A 131 -23.64 -5.32 -13.41
N ASN A 132 -22.92 -5.89 -14.37
CA ASN A 132 -23.44 -6.81 -15.36
C ASN A 132 -23.20 -8.29 -15.05
N THR A 133 -22.45 -8.63 -13.96
CA THR A 133 -22.10 -10.02 -13.62
C THR A 133 -22.34 -10.31 -12.15
N GLN A 134 -23.11 -11.36 -11.85
CA GLN A 134 -23.37 -11.79 -10.46
C GLN A 134 -22.13 -12.37 -9.76
N THR A 135 -21.16 -12.87 -10.53
CA THR A 135 -19.89 -13.39 -10.03
C THR A 135 -18.73 -12.53 -10.55
N PRO A 136 -17.73 -12.21 -9.73
CA PRO A 136 -16.55 -11.47 -10.20
C PRO A 136 -15.81 -12.31 -11.22
N SER A 137 -15.38 -11.66 -12.30
CA SER A 137 -14.43 -12.29 -13.21
C SER A 137 -13.02 -12.28 -12.61
N ALA A 138 -12.21 -13.26 -12.99
CA ALA A 138 -10.79 -13.28 -12.59
C ALA A 138 -10.07 -12.00 -13.08
N GLU A 139 -10.44 -11.49 -14.25
CA GLU A 139 -9.89 -10.24 -14.81
C GLU A 139 -10.16 -9.02 -13.93
N MET A 140 -11.37 -8.90 -13.38
CA MET A 140 -11.72 -7.83 -12.44
C MET A 140 -10.91 -7.91 -11.16
N ALA A 141 -10.78 -9.11 -10.58
CA ALA A 141 -9.99 -9.34 -9.40
C ALA A 141 -8.51 -8.99 -9.65
N MET A 142 -7.96 -9.43 -10.79
CA MET A 142 -6.60 -9.12 -11.22
C MET A 142 -6.39 -7.60 -11.38
N SER A 143 -7.33 -6.91 -12.05
CA SER A 143 -7.27 -5.47 -12.25
C SER A 143 -7.29 -4.72 -10.92
N TRP A 144 -8.23 -5.05 -10.02
CA TRP A 144 -8.35 -4.40 -8.71
C TRP A 144 -7.11 -4.61 -7.85
N VAL A 145 -6.65 -5.85 -7.68
CA VAL A 145 -5.48 -6.15 -6.85
C VAL A 145 -4.22 -5.47 -7.41
N ASN A 146 -4.01 -5.49 -8.72
CA ASN A 146 -2.86 -4.83 -9.33
C ASN A 146 -2.89 -3.31 -9.10
N GLN A 147 -4.04 -2.64 -9.26
CA GLN A 147 -4.18 -1.20 -8.99
C GLN A 147 -3.89 -0.85 -7.52
N VAL A 148 -4.34 -1.69 -6.57
CA VAL A 148 -4.04 -1.53 -5.15
C VAL A 148 -2.55 -1.72 -4.88
N LEU A 149 -1.92 -2.75 -5.45
CA LEU A 149 -0.48 -3.02 -5.33
C LEU A 149 0.37 -1.88 -5.92
N ASP A 150 0.00 -1.38 -7.09
CA ASP A 150 0.70 -0.27 -7.74
C ASP A 150 0.59 1.01 -6.91
N THR A 151 -0.61 1.29 -6.38
CA THR A 151 -0.84 2.42 -5.48
C THR A 151 0.03 2.30 -4.23
N LYS A 152 0.06 1.14 -3.57
CA LYS A 152 0.89 0.88 -2.39
C LYS A 152 2.37 1.04 -2.71
N SER A 153 2.85 0.44 -3.79
CA SER A 153 4.25 0.52 -4.20
C SER A 153 4.70 1.96 -4.48
N ARG A 154 3.85 2.76 -5.13
CA ARG A 154 4.10 4.17 -5.38
C ARG A 154 4.18 4.97 -4.08
N LEU A 155 3.24 4.76 -3.16
CA LEU A 155 3.22 5.44 -1.86
C LEU A 155 4.42 5.05 -0.99
N ASP A 156 4.82 3.79 -0.98
CA ASP A 156 6.03 3.33 -0.29
C ASP A 156 7.28 3.98 -0.87
N GLY A 157 7.33 4.15 -2.19
CA GLY A 157 8.39 4.91 -2.85
C GLY A 157 8.42 6.37 -2.43
N VAL A 158 7.26 7.06 -2.35
CA VAL A 158 7.16 8.44 -1.84
C VAL A 158 7.61 8.52 -0.39
N LEU A 159 7.13 7.60 0.44
CA LEU A 159 7.50 7.54 1.87
C LEU A 159 9.01 7.42 2.05
N ALA A 160 9.65 6.50 1.32
CA ALA A 160 11.09 6.27 1.44
C ALA A 160 11.94 7.45 0.92
N THR A 161 11.57 8.03 -0.22
CA THR A 161 12.40 9.06 -0.87
C THR A 161 12.08 10.47 -0.39
N SER A 162 10.78 10.84 -0.33
CA SER A 162 10.37 12.23 -0.07
C SER A 162 10.05 12.50 1.40
N PHE A 163 9.52 11.50 2.12
CA PHE A 163 9.17 11.63 3.54
C PHE A 163 10.15 10.94 4.49
N GLN A 164 11.32 10.52 3.98
CA GLN A 164 12.43 9.96 4.77
C GLN A 164 12.03 8.80 5.69
N GLY A 165 11.03 8.03 5.32
CA GLY A 165 10.51 6.92 6.13
C GLY A 165 9.81 7.36 7.42
N ASP A 166 9.22 8.55 7.46
CA ASP A 166 8.53 9.08 8.64
C ASP A 166 7.36 8.19 9.06
N LYS A 167 7.36 7.79 10.34
CA LYS A 167 6.37 6.86 10.89
C LYS A 167 4.96 7.43 10.95
N SER A 168 4.81 8.76 11.08
CA SER A 168 3.49 9.40 11.10
C SER A 168 2.86 9.41 9.70
N CYS A 169 3.68 9.65 8.67
CA CYS A 169 3.25 9.55 7.27
C CYS A 169 2.93 8.09 6.88
N GLU A 170 3.76 7.14 7.33
CA GLU A 170 3.51 5.71 7.14
C GLU A 170 2.18 5.27 7.78
N ALA A 171 1.93 5.69 9.03
CA ALA A 171 0.68 5.41 9.73
C ALA A 171 -0.53 6.00 8.99
N ALA A 172 -0.42 7.23 8.47
CA ALA A 172 -1.48 7.88 7.70
C ALA A 172 -1.80 7.13 6.40
N ILE A 173 -0.78 6.66 5.68
CA ILE A 173 -0.94 5.83 4.48
C ILE A 173 -1.61 4.51 4.83
N ASN A 174 -1.13 3.81 5.87
CA ASN A 174 -1.66 2.52 6.27
C ASN A 174 -3.12 2.60 6.73
N GLU A 175 -3.49 3.63 7.48
CA GLU A 175 -4.88 3.89 7.91
C GLU A 175 -5.81 4.15 6.71
N ALA A 176 -5.34 4.91 5.73
CA ALA A 176 -6.11 5.16 4.51
C ALA A 176 -6.26 3.91 3.64
N MET A 177 -5.19 3.10 3.51
CA MET A 177 -5.23 1.80 2.81
C MET A 177 -6.22 0.86 3.49
N ASP A 178 -6.16 0.73 4.81
CA ASP A 178 -7.11 -0.05 5.60
C ASP A 178 -8.55 0.40 5.35
N THR A 179 -8.79 1.70 5.38
CA THR A 179 -10.13 2.26 5.18
C THR A 179 -10.69 1.90 3.80
N PHE A 180 -9.99 2.17 2.71
CA PHE A 180 -10.57 2.00 1.38
C PHE A 180 -10.64 0.54 0.93
N ILE A 181 -9.71 -0.31 1.36
CA ILE A 181 -9.73 -1.75 1.06
C ILE A 181 -10.98 -2.39 1.68
N ASN A 182 -11.32 -2.03 2.92
CA ASN A 182 -12.48 -2.58 3.62
C ASN A 182 -13.82 -1.92 3.20
N LEU A 183 -13.81 -0.80 2.50
CA LEU A 183 -15.01 -0.28 1.82
C LEU A 183 -15.47 -1.20 0.67
N ASN A 184 -14.58 -1.99 0.10
CA ASN A 184 -14.92 -2.99 -0.90
C ASN A 184 -15.23 -4.33 -0.21
N THR A 185 -16.51 -4.64 -0.03
CA THR A 185 -16.97 -5.89 0.58
C THR A 185 -16.52 -7.15 -0.16
N ARG A 186 -16.11 -7.02 -1.42
CA ARG A 186 -15.59 -8.13 -2.25
C ARG A 186 -14.05 -8.23 -2.21
N ALA A 187 -13.36 -7.38 -1.48
CA ALA A 187 -11.89 -7.43 -1.39
C ALA A 187 -11.35 -8.81 -0.99
N PRO A 188 -11.93 -9.53 0.01
CA PRO A 188 -11.48 -10.88 0.35
C PRO A 188 -11.62 -11.88 -0.80
N GLU A 189 -12.70 -11.79 -1.58
CA GLU A 189 -12.95 -12.61 -2.76
C GLU A 189 -11.93 -12.30 -3.87
N PHE A 190 -11.69 -11.01 -4.15
CA PHE A 190 -10.74 -10.57 -5.17
C PHE A 190 -9.32 -11.02 -4.87
N ILE A 191 -8.87 -10.88 -3.63
CA ILE A 191 -7.53 -11.32 -3.23
C ILE A 191 -7.41 -12.84 -3.36
N SER A 192 -8.44 -13.60 -3.00
CA SER A 192 -8.46 -15.05 -3.15
C SER A 192 -8.42 -15.49 -4.62
N LEU A 193 -9.18 -14.82 -5.50
CA LEU A 193 -9.15 -15.06 -6.96
C LEU A 193 -7.80 -14.70 -7.56
N TYR A 194 -7.20 -13.59 -7.13
CA TYR A 194 -5.86 -13.17 -7.57
C TYR A 194 -4.81 -14.24 -7.27
N ILE A 195 -4.83 -14.79 -6.06
CA ILE A 195 -3.94 -15.88 -5.67
C ILE A 195 -4.24 -17.14 -6.48
N ASP A 196 -5.53 -17.48 -6.68
CA ASP A 196 -5.94 -18.64 -7.46
C ASP A 196 -5.39 -18.61 -8.90
N GLU A 197 -5.51 -17.44 -9.56
CA GLU A 197 -4.97 -17.28 -10.91
C GLU A 197 -3.45 -17.44 -10.98
N HIS A 198 -2.71 -17.01 -9.97
CA HIS A 198 -1.26 -17.14 -9.95
C HIS A 198 -0.77 -18.56 -9.58
N LEU A 199 -1.54 -19.30 -8.76
CA LEU A 199 -1.21 -20.65 -8.35
C LEU A 199 -1.74 -21.73 -9.32
N ARG A 200 -2.43 -21.35 -10.40
CA ARG A 200 -2.99 -22.28 -11.39
C ARG A 200 -1.96 -22.69 -12.43
N LYS A 201 -1.97 -23.97 -12.84
CA LYS A 201 -1.18 -24.49 -13.99
C LYS A 201 -1.48 -23.71 -15.28
N GLY A 202 -0.44 -23.50 -16.08
CA GLY A 202 -0.56 -22.83 -17.38
C GLY A 202 -0.50 -21.31 -17.32
N THR A 203 -0.26 -20.73 -16.13
CA THR A 203 0.07 -19.32 -15.97
C THR A 203 1.55 -19.06 -16.24
N ARG A 204 1.94 -17.80 -16.44
CA ARG A 204 3.34 -17.38 -16.66
C ARG A 204 4.29 -17.83 -15.54
N PHE A 205 3.77 -18.17 -14.37
CA PHE A 205 4.50 -18.50 -13.16
C PHE A 205 4.53 -20.01 -12.89
N ALA A 206 3.85 -20.83 -13.71
CA ALA A 206 3.77 -22.27 -13.48
C ALA A 206 5.16 -22.96 -13.57
N ASP A 207 6.06 -22.42 -14.40
CA ASP A 207 7.38 -22.96 -14.64
C ASP A 207 8.49 -22.22 -13.86
N ASP A 208 8.18 -21.07 -13.24
CA ASP A 208 9.14 -20.26 -12.49
C ASP A 208 8.60 -19.86 -11.10
N THR A 209 8.83 -20.75 -10.14
CA THR A 209 8.46 -20.53 -8.73
C THR A 209 9.20 -19.35 -8.11
N THR A 210 10.37 -18.96 -8.63
CA THR A 210 11.14 -17.83 -8.10
C THR A 210 10.47 -16.49 -8.43
N ALA A 211 9.82 -16.38 -9.59
CA ALA A 211 9.07 -15.20 -9.98
C ALA A 211 7.71 -15.10 -9.24
N LEU A 212 7.17 -16.21 -8.75
CA LEU A 212 5.89 -16.26 -8.03
C LEU A 212 6.02 -15.74 -6.59
N GLU A 213 7.11 -16.05 -5.89
CA GLU A 213 7.32 -15.65 -4.50
C GLU A 213 7.12 -14.13 -4.23
N PRO A 214 7.71 -13.22 -5.03
CA PRO A 214 7.49 -11.78 -4.84
C PRO A 214 6.03 -11.35 -5.04
N VAL A 215 5.28 -12.04 -5.89
CA VAL A 215 3.85 -11.77 -6.12
C VAL A 215 3.03 -12.17 -4.90
N LEU A 216 3.31 -13.34 -4.33
CA LEU A 216 2.66 -13.81 -3.11
C LEU A 216 2.98 -12.89 -1.92
N ASP A 217 4.22 -12.42 -1.77
CA ASP A 217 4.62 -11.48 -0.71
C ASP A 217 3.87 -10.16 -0.82
N LYS A 218 3.79 -9.59 -2.03
CA LYS A 218 3.00 -8.37 -2.27
C LYS A 218 1.52 -8.57 -1.96
N THR A 219 0.96 -9.72 -2.32
CA THR A 219 -0.45 -10.04 -2.05
C THR A 219 -0.73 -10.15 -0.56
N ILE A 220 0.18 -10.75 0.21
CA ILE A 220 0.09 -10.81 1.68
C ILE A 220 0.10 -9.40 2.28
N THR A 221 0.85 -8.47 1.71
CA THR A 221 0.85 -7.08 2.18
C THR A 221 -0.55 -6.43 2.10
N ILE A 222 -1.31 -6.70 1.02
CA ILE A 222 -2.71 -6.24 0.91
C ILE A 222 -3.62 -7.03 1.86
N PHE A 223 -3.43 -8.35 1.96
CA PHE A 223 -4.23 -9.20 2.84
C PHE A 223 -4.18 -8.75 4.31
N ARG A 224 -3.08 -8.15 4.76
CA ARG A 224 -2.94 -7.59 6.13
C ARG A 224 -4.03 -6.57 6.45
N TYR A 225 -4.44 -5.76 5.48
CA TYR A 225 -5.48 -4.75 5.65
C TYR A 225 -6.90 -5.32 5.67
N VAL A 226 -7.12 -6.55 5.23
CA VAL A 226 -8.46 -7.17 5.19
C VAL A 226 -8.94 -7.48 6.60
N HIS A 227 -10.11 -6.95 6.99
CA HIS A 227 -10.74 -7.23 8.29
C HIS A 227 -11.45 -8.59 8.29
N GLU A 228 -12.21 -8.91 7.24
CA GLU A 228 -13.00 -10.14 7.11
C GLU A 228 -12.14 -11.33 6.65
N LYS A 229 -11.16 -11.73 7.46
CA LYS A 229 -10.25 -12.83 7.15
C LYS A 229 -10.96 -14.19 7.03
N ASP A 230 -12.05 -14.39 7.76
CA ASP A 230 -12.86 -15.62 7.68
C ASP A 230 -13.57 -15.75 6.33
N VAL A 231 -13.96 -14.63 5.72
CA VAL A 231 -14.55 -14.61 4.37
C VAL A 231 -13.49 -14.99 3.34
N PHE A 232 -12.29 -14.44 3.48
CA PHE A 232 -11.15 -14.83 2.64
C PHE A 232 -10.83 -16.33 2.78
N GLU A 233 -10.77 -16.88 3.99
CA GLU A 233 -10.50 -18.31 4.22
C GLU A 233 -11.48 -19.19 3.45
N ARG A 234 -12.78 -18.87 3.48
CA ARG A 234 -13.81 -19.63 2.75
C ARG A 234 -13.56 -19.65 1.24
N TYR A 235 -13.28 -18.50 0.66
CA TYR A 235 -12.97 -18.41 -0.78
C TYR A 235 -11.67 -19.13 -1.11
N TYR A 236 -10.60 -18.88 -0.36
CA TYR A 236 -9.31 -19.50 -0.57
C TYR A 236 -9.38 -21.04 -0.46
N LYS A 237 -10.07 -21.54 0.54
CA LYS A 237 -10.32 -22.98 0.71
C LYS A 237 -11.04 -23.58 -0.49
N MET A 238 -12.08 -22.92 -0.99
CA MET A 238 -12.81 -23.36 -2.17
C MET A 238 -11.90 -23.40 -3.42
N HIS A 239 -11.10 -22.38 -3.64
CA HIS A 239 -10.17 -22.33 -4.76
C HIS A 239 -9.06 -23.38 -4.62
N LEU A 240 -8.46 -23.54 -3.44
CA LEU A 240 -7.48 -24.58 -3.17
C LEU A 240 -8.06 -25.98 -3.43
N THR A 241 -9.26 -26.27 -2.92
CA THR A 241 -9.93 -27.54 -3.17
C THR A 241 -10.04 -27.85 -4.68
N ARG A 242 -10.48 -26.86 -5.46
CA ARG A 242 -10.62 -27.02 -6.92
C ARG A 242 -9.27 -27.26 -7.60
N ARG A 243 -8.22 -26.54 -7.19
CA ARG A 243 -6.87 -26.75 -7.78
C ARG A 243 -6.33 -28.13 -7.46
N LEU A 244 -6.46 -28.59 -6.22
CA LEU A 244 -5.97 -29.88 -5.78
C LEU A 244 -6.73 -31.05 -6.45
N LEU A 245 -8.07 -31.08 -6.34
CA LEU A 245 -8.88 -32.18 -6.88
C LEU A 245 -8.79 -32.31 -8.40
N HIS A 246 -8.61 -31.20 -9.11
CA HIS A 246 -8.47 -31.24 -10.58
C HIS A 246 -7.02 -31.26 -11.06
N ASN A 247 -6.05 -31.42 -10.16
CA ASN A 247 -4.62 -31.40 -10.45
C ASN A 247 -4.19 -30.15 -11.26
N ARG A 248 -4.74 -28.97 -10.89
CA ARG A 248 -4.53 -27.68 -11.55
C ARG A 248 -3.57 -26.77 -10.77
N SER A 249 -3.01 -27.22 -9.68
CA SER A 249 -2.00 -26.45 -8.95
C SER A 249 -0.69 -26.40 -9.73
N ALA A 250 -0.08 -25.21 -9.81
CA ALA A 250 1.18 -24.99 -10.51
C ALA A 250 2.33 -25.78 -9.83
N SER A 251 2.39 -25.75 -8.50
CA SER A 251 3.41 -26.44 -7.71
C SER A 251 2.94 -26.63 -6.27
N ASP A 252 3.22 -27.80 -5.70
CA ASP A 252 2.98 -28.08 -4.29
C ASP A 252 3.79 -27.17 -3.35
N ASP A 253 4.99 -26.79 -3.76
CA ASP A 253 5.85 -25.92 -2.97
C ASP A 253 5.28 -24.49 -2.92
N ALA A 254 4.70 -24.00 -4.02
CA ALA A 254 4.02 -22.71 -4.07
C ALA A 254 2.78 -22.67 -3.18
N GLU A 255 1.96 -23.74 -3.17
CA GLU A 255 0.81 -23.86 -2.26
C GLU A 255 1.25 -23.85 -0.78
N ARG A 256 2.33 -24.58 -0.46
CA ARG A 256 2.89 -24.60 0.90
C ARG A 256 3.46 -23.26 1.31
N SER A 257 4.16 -22.57 0.39
CA SER A 257 4.69 -21.24 0.64
C SER A 257 3.56 -20.26 0.97
N MET A 258 2.48 -20.26 0.17
CA MET A 258 1.32 -19.40 0.45
C MET A 258 0.66 -19.69 1.79
N ILE A 259 0.46 -20.98 2.12
CA ILE A 259 -0.11 -21.38 3.42
C ILE A 259 0.83 -21.01 4.57
N ALA A 260 2.15 -21.11 4.39
CA ALA A 260 3.12 -20.68 5.39
C ALA A 260 3.04 -19.17 5.64
N LYS A 261 2.89 -18.35 4.60
CA LYS A 261 2.69 -16.90 4.71
C LYS A 261 1.39 -16.57 5.46
N LEU A 262 0.27 -17.23 5.13
CA LEU A 262 -1.00 -17.10 5.85
C LEU A 262 -0.88 -17.51 7.32
N LYS A 263 -0.08 -18.55 7.61
CA LYS A 263 0.18 -18.99 9.00
C LYS A 263 0.92 -17.94 9.81
N VAL A 264 1.87 -17.24 9.22
CA VAL A 264 2.60 -16.13 9.87
C VAL A 264 1.63 -14.99 10.22
N GLU A 265 0.71 -14.66 9.32
CA GLU A 265 -0.22 -13.54 9.50
C GLU A 265 -1.40 -13.83 10.43
N CYS A 266 -1.96 -15.04 10.36
CA CYS A 266 -3.21 -15.41 11.06
C CYS A 266 -3.05 -16.49 12.13
N GLY A 267 -1.86 -17.09 12.23
CA GLY A 267 -1.58 -18.16 13.18
C GLY A 267 -1.95 -19.56 12.68
N HIS A 268 -1.59 -20.59 13.48
CA HIS A 268 -1.71 -22.00 13.10
C HIS A 268 -3.18 -22.45 12.93
N GLY A 269 -4.07 -22.03 13.83
CA GLY A 269 -5.49 -22.45 13.80
C GLY A 269 -6.20 -22.09 12.50
N TYR A 270 -5.83 -20.94 11.92
CA TYR A 270 -6.39 -20.44 10.66
C TYR A 270 -6.06 -21.35 9.47
N VAL A 271 -4.84 -21.85 9.40
CA VAL A 271 -4.35 -22.64 8.25
C VAL A 271 -4.48 -24.15 8.45
N GLN A 272 -4.92 -24.64 9.60
CA GLN A 272 -4.95 -26.06 9.94
C GLN A 272 -5.71 -26.91 8.90
N LYS A 273 -6.89 -26.43 8.47
CA LYS A 273 -7.70 -27.12 7.46
C LYS A 273 -7.03 -27.12 6.08
N LEU A 274 -6.37 -26.03 5.72
CA LEU A 274 -5.66 -25.90 4.45
C LEU A 274 -4.44 -26.83 4.40
N GLN A 275 -3.69 -26.92 5.51
CA GLN A 275 -2.58 -27.86 5.65
C GLN A 275 -3.06 -29.32 5.61
N GLY A 276 -4.22 -29.60 6.27
CA GLY A 276 -4.87 -30.91 6.22
C GLY A 276 -5.11 -31.36 4.78
N MET A 277 -5.70 -30.49 3.95
CA MET A 277 -5.99 -30.81 2.54
C MET A 277 -4.72 -31.18 1.74
N LEU A 278 -3.60 -30.45 1.93
CA LEU A 278 -2.33 -30.80 1.28
C LEU A 278 -1.76 -32.15 1.77
N ASN A 279 -1.91 -32.45 3.05
CA ASN A 279 -1.47 -33.72 3.62
C ASN A 279 -2.34 -34.90 3.13
N ASP A 280 -3.67 -34.69 3.04
CA ASP A 280 -4.60 -35.68 2.52
C ASP A 280 -4.29 -36.04 1.05
N MET A 281 -3.97 -35.06 0.21
CA MET A 281 -3.53 -35.29 -1.16
C MET A 281 -2.26 -36.13 -1.25
N LYS A 282 -1.26 -35.83 -0.43
CA LYS A 282 -0.03 -36.64 -0.36
C LYS A 282 -0.30 -38.07 0.06
N LEU A 283 -1.08 -38.23 1.14
CA LEU A 283 -1.44 -39.57 1.62
C LEU A 283 -2.17 -40.36 0.54
N SER A 284 -3.11 -39.70 -0.17
CA SER A 284 -3.80 -40.32 -1.29
C SER A 284 -2.87 -40.79 -2.41
N GLU A 285 -1.89 -39.96 -2.79
CA GLU A 285 -0.89 -40.36 -3.78
C GLU A 285 0.00 -41.53 -3.29
N GLU A 286 0.37 -41.55 -2.02
CA GLU A 286 1.17 -42.63 -1.43
C GLU A 286 0.39 -43.94 -1.43
N VAL A 287 -0.89 -43.89 -1.03
CA VAL A 287 -1.77 -45.06 -1.03
C VAL A 287 -1.99 -45.57 -2.45
N LEU A 288 -2.21 -44.68 -3.42
CA LEU A 288 -2.40 -45.05 -4.83
C LEU A 288 -1.17 -45.69 -5.41
N ARG A 289 0.03 -45.17 -5.13
CA ARG A 289 1.30 -45.75 -5.54
C ARG A 289 1.51 -47.15 -4.96
N ALA A 290 1.24 -47.32 -3.66
CA ALA A 290 1.31 -48.61 -2.99
C ALA A 290 0.33 -49.62 -3.60
N PHE A 291 -0.86 -49.18 -3.93
CA PHE A 291 -1.89 -50.01 -4.58
C PHE A 291 -1.44 -50.46 -5.98
N HIS A 292 -0.94 -49.56 -6.84
CA HIS A 292 -0.42 -49.92 -8.14
C HIS A 292 0.76 -50.93 -8.05
N HIS A 293 1.69 -50.70 -7.13
CA HIS A 293 2.80 -51.62 -6.90
C HIS A 293 2.32 -53.04 -6.46
N THR A 294 1.23 -53.11 -5.69
CA THR A 294 0.63 -54.38 -5.29
C THR A 294 0.01 -55.12 -6.49
N LEU A 295 -0.75 -54.39 -7.33
CA LEU A 295 -1.34 -54.94 -8.53
C LEU A 295 -0.29 -55.48 -9.52
N GLU A 296 0.82 -54.74 -9.70
CA GLU A 296 1.94 -55.19 -10.55
C GLU A 296 2.56 -56.47 -10.00
N ARG A 297 2.75 -56.56 -8.70
CA ARG A 297 3.34 -57.76 -8.05
C ARG A 297 2.40 -58.99 -8.16
N GLU A 298 1.10 -58.78 -8.13
CA GLU A 298 0.11 -59.85 -8.24
C GLU A 298 -0.26 -60.19 -9.69
N GLY A 299 0.30 -59.45 -10.66
CA GLY A 299 0.02 -59.66 -12.10
C GLY A 299 -1.42 -59.37 -12.50
N THR A 300 -2.14 -58.59 -11.65
CA THR A 300 -3.55 -58.28 -11.88
C THR A 300 -3.65 -56.98 -12.65
N SER A 301 -4.38 -56.96 -13.78
CA SER A 301 -4.68 -55.75 -14.53
C SER A 301 -6.12 -55.32 -14.25
N LEU A 302 -6.29 -54.06 -13.89
CA LEU A 302 -7.62 -53.47 -13.77
C LEU A 302 -8.09 -52.95 -15.11
N PRO A 303 -9.38 -53.19 -15.46
CA PRO A 303 -9.95 -52.72 -16.72
C PRO A 303 -10.22 -51.18 -16.71
N LEU A 304 -10.02 -50.54 -15.57
CA LEU A 304 -10.28 -49.14 -15.39
C LEU A 304 -9.06 -48.47 -14.75
N GLN A 305 -8.74 -47.27 -15.15
CA GLN A 305 -7.74 -46.42 -14.50
C GLN A 305 -8.40 -45.81 -13.25
N LEU A 306 -7.94 -46.24 -12.09
CA LEU A 306 -8.40 -45.74 -10.78
C LEU A 306 -7.53 -44.55 -10.35
N ASN A 307 -8.12 -43.37 -10.23
CA ASN A 307 -7.54 -42.22 -9.58
C ASN A 307 -8.39 -41.88 -8.36
N VAL A 308 -7.79 -41.89 -7.18
CA VAL A 308 -8.43 -41.52 -5.92
C VAL A 308 -7.79 -40.24 -5.44
N ASN A 309 -8.57 -39.17 -5.33
CA ASN A 309 -8.13 -37.86 -4.83
C ASN A 309 -8.87 -37.55 -3.52
#